data_acdfbbbe3f0bc1b4171bab2351d8edf2
#
_entry.id   acdfbbbe3f0bc1b4171bab2351d8edf2
#
_cell.length_a   1.000
_cell.length_b   1.000
_cell.length_c   1.000
_cell.angle_alpha   90.00
_cell.angle_beta   90.00
_cell.angle_gamma   90.00
#
_symmetry.space_group_name_H-M   'P 1'
#
loop_
_entity.id
_entity.type
_entity.pdbx_description
1 polymer ?
#
loop_
_entity_poly.entity_id
_entity_poly.type
_entity_poly.pdbx_seq_one_letter_code
_entity_poly.pdbx_strand_id
1 'polypeptide(L)'
;VEFEGGKAENFPFVLGEKQMLPEFEDAIRGMKTGETKVFPLTFPENYHGKDVAGKTSEFTVEVKKIEWAHLPEVNEEFAKALGVKDGSVEKLREDIKTNLQREVKNRLIAINKNRVMDALIKVSEFDIPQSLVKQEIGELTELTRRDLAVRNPSHKDVALPPELFTAQAEKRVRLGMILGELMKDNVLAVSADKLKERATEIASSYENPQMVIDYYLNEPGRRKELEAMLMEENAMDYVFGKAKVVEKEVPFDELMAQQM
;
A
#
# COMPACT_ATOMS: atom_id res chain seq x y z
N VAL A 1 37.84 -4.05 16.15
CA VAL A 1 37.40 -5.41 15.74
C VAL A 1 36.41 -5.22 14.63
N GLU A 2 36.73 -5.73 13.44
CA GLU A 2 35.80 -5.71 12.32
C GLU A 2 34.56 -6.54 12.68
N PHE A 3 33.36 -6.07 12.33
CA PHE A 3 32.10 -6.78 12.52
C PHE A 3 31.51 -7.15 11.16
N GLU A 4 30.70 -8.20 11.13
CA GLU A 4 30.06 -8.66 9.90
C GLU A 4 29.15 -7.57 9.32
N GLY A 5 29.36 -7.21 8.05
CA GLY A 5 28.68 -6.05 7.40
C GLY A 5 29.34 -4.70 7.65
N GLY A 6 30.46 -4.61 8.38
CA GLY A 6 31.18 -3.36 8.65
C GLY A 6 32.02 -2.82 7.49
N LYS A 7 32.11 -3.55 6.36
CA LYS A 7 32.88 -3.16 5.18
C LYS A 7 32.00 -3.18 3.94
N ALA A 8 31.97 -2.07 3.22
CA ALA A 8 31.32 -1.97 1.93
C ALA A 8 32.23 -1.23 0.93
N GLU A 9 32.30 -1.71 -0.30
CA GLU A 9 33.06 -1.07 -1.38
C GLU A 9 32.09 -0.54 -2.44
N ASN A 10 32.37 0.66 -2.94
CA ASN A 10 31.56 1.32 -3.99
C ASN A 10 30.07 1.41 -3.61
N PHE A 11 29.78 1.73 -2.37
CA PHE A 11 28.42 1.87 -1.88
C PHE A 11 27.85 3.25 -2.26
N PRO A 12 26.83 3.31 -3.15
CA PRO A 12 26.19 4.57 -3.52
C PRO A 12 25.06 4.88 -2.52
N PHE A 13 24.96 6.13 -2.09
CA PHE A 13 23.83 6.61 -1.32
C PHE A 13 23.64 8.12 -1.55
N VAL A 14 22.44 8.63 -1.23
CA VAL A 14 22.08 10.03 -1.41
C VAL A 14 22.07 10.72 -0.06
N LEU A 15 22.90 11.77 0.05
CA LEU A 15 22.95 12.61 1.26
C LEU A 15 21.63 13.35 1.47
N GLY A 16 21.07 13.26 2.68
CA GLY A 16 19.84 13.95 3.09
C GLY A 16 18.57 13.11 2.90
N GLU A 17 18.65 11.93 2.28
CA GLU A 17 17.51 11.01 2.12
C GLU A 17 17.32 10.07 3.33
N LYS A 18 18.10 10.28 4.39
CA LYS A 18 18.02 9.45 5.62
C LYS A 18 18.25 7.96 5.38
N GLN A 19 19.04 7.63 4.36
CA GLN A 19 19.44 6.25 4.07
C GLN A 19 20.51 5.76 5.04
N MET A 20 21.28 6.67 5.59
CA MET A 20 22.32 6.42 6.58
C MET A 20 22.00 7.12 7.91
N LEU A 21 22.71 6.74 8.97
CA LEU A 21 22.60 7.43 10.25
C LEU A 21 22.96 8.92 10.10
N PRO A 22 22.25 9.83 10.77
CA PRO A 22 22.50 11.27 10.65
C PRO A 22 23.96 11.66 10.92
N GLU A 23 24.58 11.07 11.96
CA GLU A 23 25.97 11.32 12.32
C GLU A 23 26.95 10.87 11.23
N PHE A 24 26.60 9.82 10.47
CA PHE A 24 27.39 9.38 9.32
C PHE A 24 27.30 10.40 8.18
N GLU A 25 26.09 10.83 7.83
CA GLU A 25 25.89 11.83 6.77
C GLU A 25 26.57 13.16 7.11
N ASP A 26 26.47 13.60 8.37
CA ASP A 26 27.12 14.83 8.83
C ASP A 26 28.65 14.72 8.82
N ALA A 27 29.19 13.55 9.16
CA ALA A 27 30.64 13.35 9.14
C ALA A 27 31.26 13.47 7.74
N ILE A 28 30.55 13.02 6.71
CA ILE A 28 31.04 13.05 5.32
C ILE A 28 30.62 14.29 4.54
N ARG A 29 29.72 15.09 5.10
CA ARG A 29 29.26 16.33 4.46
C ARG A 29 30.42 17.28 4.23
N GLY A 30 30.59 17.73 3.00
CA GLY A 30 31.69 18.64 2.58
C GLY A 30 32.99 17.96 2.19
N MET A 31 33.11 16.63 2.27
CA MET A 31 34.26 15.89 1.77
C MET A 31 34.37 15.99 0.23
N LYS A 32 35.60 15.88 -0.27
CA LYS A 32 35.89 15.90 -1.70
C LYS A 32 36.17 14.49 -2.23
N THR A 33 36.05 14.31 -3.52
CA THR A 33 36.46 13.07 -4.19
C THR A 33 37.94 12.75 -3.92
N GLY A 34 38.23 11.54 -3.51
CA GLY A 34 39.56 11.05 -3.11
C GLY A 34 39.92 11.33 -1.65
N GLU A 35 39.06 12.01 -0.90
CA GLU A 35 39.31 12.30 0.51
C GLU A 35 38.90 11.11 1.37
N THR A 36 39.75 10.81 2.36
CA THR A 36 39.48 9.77 3.39
C THR A 36 39.31 10.43 4.75
N LYS A 37 38.28 10.06 5.47
CA LYS A 37 37.99 10.54 6.83
C LYS A 37 37.76 9.39 7.77
N VAL A 38 38.30 9.51 8.98
CA VAL A 38 38.09 8.58 10.08
C VAL A 38 37.25 9.30 11.15
N PHE A 39 36.14 8.68 11.58
CA PHE A 39 35.30 9.27 12.60
C PHE A 39 34.59 8.19 13.43
N PRO A 40 34.32 8.47 14.71
CA PRO A 40 33.47 7.57 15.53
C PRO A 40 32.01 7.74 15.16
N LEU A 41 31.26 6.62 15.15
CA LEU A 41 29.82 6.58 14.95
C LEU A 41 29.20 5.73 16.05
N THR A 42 28.16 6.25 16.71
CA THR A 42 27.43 5.51 17.72
C THR A 42 26.11 5.00 17.15
N PHE A 43 25.92 3.69 17.18
CA PHE A 43 24.66 3.09 16.74
C PHE A 43 23.57 3.29 17.78
N PRO A 44 22.32 3.62 17.38
CA PRO A 44 21.18 3.67 18.29
C PRO A 44 20.94 2.34 19.00
N GLU A 45 20.37 2.37 20.22
CA GLU A 45 20.03 1.16 20.97
C GLU A 45 19.04 0.24 20.24
N ASN A 46 18.14 0.83 19.44
CA ASN A 46 17.15 0.12 18.63
C ASN A 46 17.62 -0.20 17.20
N TYR A 47 18.93 -0.14 16.94
CA TYR A 47 19.47 -0.48 15.63
C TYR A 47 19.21 -1.95 15.27
N HIS A 48 18.86 -2.22 14.01
CA HIS A 48 18.51 -3.56 13.55
C HIS A 48 19.64 -4.60 13.69
N GLY A 49 20.91 -4.17 13.61
CA GLY A 49 22.10 -4.99 13.86
C GLY A 49 22.36 -5.12 15.36
N LYS A 50 21.86 -6.18 15.99
CA LYS A 50 21.94 -6.41 17.45
C LYS A 50 23.38 -6.42 18.00
N ASP A 51 24.34 -6.79 17.18
CA ASP A 51 25.74 -6.90 17.60
C ASP A 51 26.43 -5.54 17.76
N VAL A 52 25.90 -4.51 17.13
CA VAL A 52 26.43 -3.14 17.12
C VAL A 52 25.51 -2.12 17.78
N ALA A 53 24.26 -2.48 18.10
CA ALA A 53 23.31 -1.60 18.77
C ALA A 53 23.87 -1.03 20.07
N GLY A 54 23.78 0.30 20.27
CA GLY A 54 24.28 1.02 21.43
C GLY A 54 25.82 1.12 21.49
N LYS A 55 26.57 0.60 20.50
CA LYS A 55 28.03 0.64 20.49
C LYS A 55 28.58 1.72 19.60
N THR A 56 29.73 2.24 19.94
CA THR A 56 30.48 3.18 19.11
C THR A 56 31.55 2.42 18.31
N SER A 57 31.56 2.62 17.00
CA SER A 57 32.55 2.06 16.09
C SER A 57 33.27 3.17 15.32
N GLU A 58 34.54 2.96 15.01
CA GLU A 58 35.33 3.87 14.17
C GLU A 58 35.12 3.53 12.69
N PHE A 59 34.69 4.50 11.91
CA PHE A 59 34.48 4.37 10.47
C PHE A 59 35.60 5.07 9.71
N THR A 60 36.15 4.38 8.73
CA THR A 60 37.06 4.96 7.74
C THR A 60 36.30 5.02 6.42
N VAL A 61 36.02 6.21 5.92
CA VAL A 61 35.28 6.44 4.68
C VAL A 61 36.16 7.17 3.66
N GLU A 62 36.25 6.59 2.47
CA GLU A 62 36.87 7.20 1.29
C GLU A 62 35.79 7.59 0.28
N VAL A 63 35.75 8.86 -0.12
CA VAL A 63 34.80 9.35 -1.14
C VAL A 63 35.38 9.12 -2.52
N LYS A 64 34.91 8.12 -3.24
CA LYS A 64 35.41 7.79 -4.59
C LYS A 64 34.82 8.66 -5.69
N LYS A 65 33.52 9.02 -5.57
CA LYS A 65 32.81 9.81 -6.57
C LYS A 65 31.73 10.65 -5.90
N ILE A 66 31.53 11.86 -6.38
CA ILE A 66 30.48 12.76 -5.97
C ILE A 66 29.65 13.09 -7.21
N GLU A 67 28.36 12.89 -7.12
CA GLU A 67 27.39 13.23 -8.16
C GLU A 67 26.28 14.08 -7.54
N TRP A 68 25.70 14.95 -8.29
CA TRP A 68 24.50 15.69 -7.89
C TRP A 68 23.43 15.59 -8.95
N ALA A 69 22.18 15.55 -8.51
CA ALA A 69 21.06 15.54 -9.43
C ALA A 69 20.96 16.89 -10.15
N HIS A 70 21.02 16.86 -11.47
CA HIS A 70 20.66 18.00 -12.29
C HIS A 70 19.18 17.86 -12.67
N LEU A 71 18.32 18.62 -11.99
CA LEU A 71 16.88 18.60 -12.29
C LEU A 71 16.64 19.41 -13.55
N PRO A 72 15.89 18.84 -14.54
CA PRO A 72 15.49 19.61 -15.72
C PRO A 72 14.53 20.72 -15.34
N GLU A 73 14.53 21.79 -16.11
CA GLU A 73 13.52 22.84 -15.97
C GLU A 73 12.14 22.32 -16.34
N VAL A 74 11.12 22.76 -15.58
CA VAL A 74 9.72 22.42 -15.86
C VAL A 74 9.22 23.33 -16.98
N ASN A 75 9.49 22.91 -18.20
CA ASN A 75 9.20 23.63 -19.43
C ASN A 75 8.38 22.78 -20.42
N GLU A 76 8.17 23.28 -21.62
CA GLU A 76 7.40 22.57 -22.68
C GLU A 76 8.01 21.22 -23.05
N GLU A 77 9.35 21.12 -23.11
CA GLU A 77 10.02 19.86 -23.46
C GLU A 77 9.84 18.82 -22.36
N PHE A 78 9.93 19.25 -21.09
CA PHE A 78 9.66 18.39 -19.94
C PHE A 78 8.22 17.90 -19.94
N ALA A 79 7.24 18.77 -20.21
CA ALA A 79 5.83 18.39 -20.29
C ALA A 79 5.59 17.36 -21.42
N LYS A 80 6.21 17.56 -22.60
CA LYS A 80 6.13 16.58 -23.70
C LYS A 80 6.76 15.23 -23.35
N ALA A 81 7.91 15.24 -22.66
CA ALA A 81 8.57 14.02 -22.20
C ALA A 81 7.70 13.21 -21.21
N LEU A 82 6.83 13.88 -20.45
CA LEU A 82 5.85 13.28 -19.56
C LEU A 82 4.49 12.96 -20.21
N GLY A 83 4.37 13.08 -21.55
CA GLY A 83 3.22 12.64 -22.32
C GLY A 83 2.18 13.72 -22.62
N VAL A 84 2.41 14.97 -22.24
CA VAL A 84 1.54 16.10 -22.59
C VAL A 84 1.85 16.57 -24.01
N LYS A 85 1.06 16.12 -24.99
CA LYS A 85 1.35 16.28 -26.43
C LYS A 85 1.56 17.72 -26.89
N ASP A 86 0.83 18.67 -26.30
CA ASP A 86 0.92 20.11 -26.61
C ASP A 86 2.04 20.83 -25.81
N GLY A 87 2.70 20.13 -24.87
CA GLY A 87 3.76 20.68 -24.04
C GLY A 87 3.27 21.68 -22.96
N SER A 88 1.96 21.79 -22.74
CA SER A 88 1.42 22.71 -21.74
C SER A 88 1.80 22.28 -20.32
N VAL A 89 2.57 23.14 -19.64
CA VAL A 89 2.97 22.93 -18.24
C VAL A 89 1.75 23.04 -17.30
N GLU A 90 0.80 23.93 -17.62
CA GLU A 90 -0.46 24.08 -16.88
C GLU A 90 -1.24 22.77 -16.92
N LYS A 91 -1.40 22.20 -18.09
CA LYS A 91 -2.08 20.90 -18.26
C LYS A 91 -1.36 19.77 -17.55
N LEU A 92 -0.03 19.73 -17.61
CA LEU A 92 0.77 18.76 -16.83
C LEU A 92 0.45 18.87 -15.33
N ARG A 93 0.41 20.09 -14.78
CA ARG A 93 0.09 20.33 -13.38
C ARG A 93 -1.34 19.91 -13.02
N GLU A 94 -2.29 20.18 -13.91
CA GLU A 94 -3.69 19.78 -13.73
C GLU A 94 -3.85 18.24 -13.77
N ASP A 95 -3.20 17.57 -14.70
CA ASP A 95 -3.20 16.11 -14.81
C ASP A 95 -2.57 15.47 -13.56
N ILE A 96 -1.44 15.99 -13.09
CA ILE A 96 -0.79 15.53 -11.85
C ILE A 96 -1.73 15.74 -10.66
N LYS A 97 -2.33 16.93 -10.52
CA LYS A 97 -3.27 17.25 -9.44
C LYS A 97 -4.47 16.29 -9.44
N THR A 98 -5.04 16.04 -10.61
CA THR A 98 -6.17 15.11 -10.77
C THR A 98 -5.79 13.68 -10.38
N ASN A 99 -4.60 13.24 -10.78
CA ASN A 99 -4.08 11.92 -10.42
C ASN A 99 -3.86 11.79 -8.90
N LEU A 100 -3.23 12.79 -8.27
CA LEU A 100 -3.01 12.80 -6.82
C LEU A 100 -4.34 12.84 -6.05
N GLN A 101 -5.31 13.63 -6.50
CA GLN A 101 -6.65 13.68 -5.89
C GLN A 101 -7.35 12.32 -5.98
N ARG A 102 -7.24 11.63 -7.11
CA ARG A 102 -7.79 10.29 -7.28
C ARG A 102 -7.10 9.29 -6.36
N GLU A 103 -5.78 9.36 -6.23
CA GLU A 103 -5.01 8.50 -5.34
C GLU A 103 -5.40 8.71 -3.87
N VAL A 104 -5.48 9.96 -3.42
CA VAL A 104 -5.97 10.34 -2.08
C VAL A 104 -7.37 9.79 -1.84
N LYS A 105 -8.30 9.99 -2.78
CA LYS A 105 -9.67 9.49 -2.68
C LYS A 105 -9.69 7.97 -2.50
N ASN A 106 -8.96 7.24 -3.35
CA ASN A 106 -8.89 5.78 -3.28
C ASN A 106 -8.29 5.31 -1.95
N ARG A 107 -7.25 5.98 -1.49
CA ARG A 107 -6.58 5.67 -0.21
C ARG A 107 -7.52 5.88 0.97
N LEU A 108 -8.23 7.01 1.01
CA LEU A 108 -9.21 7.31 2.03
C LEU A 108 -10.36 6.29 2.05
N ILE A 109 -10.86 5.90 0.89
CA ILE A 109 -11.89 4.85 0.78
C ILE A 109 -11.38 3.55 1.40
N ALA A 110 -10.17 3.11 1.05
CA ALA A 110 -9.60 1.86 1.57
C ALA A 110 -9.39 1.89 3.09
N ILE A 111 -8.83 2.99 3.62
CA ILE A 111 -8.60 3.16 5.07
C ILE A 111 -9.94 3.21 5.82
N ASN A 112 -10.89 3.99 5.33
CA ASN A 112 -12.19 4.14 5.98
C ASN A 112 -12.99 2.84 5.92
N LYS A 113 -12.92 2.09 4.81
CA LYS A 113 -13.49 0.75 4.71
C LYS A 113 -12.97 -0.17 5.81
N ASN A 114 -11.64 -0.26 5.97
CA ASN A 114 -11.04 -1.10 7.01
C ASN A 114 -11.50 -0.68 8.41
N ARG A 115 -11.55 0.63 8.70
CA ARG A 115 -12.04 1.15 9.98
C ARG A 115 -13.50 0.82 10.25
N VAL A 116 -14.35 0.93 9.23
CA VAL A 116 -15.78 0.56 9.33
C VAL A 116 -15.93 -0.94 9.60
N MET A 117 -15.19 -1.78 8.87
CA MET A 117 -15.24 -3.22 9.07
C MET A 117 -14.76 -3.64 10.47
N ASP A 118 -13.69 -3.02 10.96
CA ASP A 118 -13.19 -3.23 12.32
C ASP A 118 -14.19 -2.74 13.38
N ALA A 119 -14.88 -1.63 13.14
CA ALA A 119 -15.91 -1.12 14.03
C ALA A 119 -17.12 -2.07 14.08
N LEU A 120 -17.59 -2.58 12.94
CA LEU A 120 -18.67 -3.57 12.87
C LEU A 120 -18.33 -4.83 13.66
N ILE A 121 -17.11 -5.34 13.54
CA ILE A 121 -16.65 -6.51 14.31
C ILE A 121 -16.65 -6.21 15.81
N LYS A 122 -16.18 -5.02 16.23
CA LYS A 122 -16.13 -4.63 17.65
C LYS A 122 -17.49 -4.50 18.33
N VAL A 123 -18.51 -4.04 17.59
CA VAL A 123 -19.87 -3.86 18.15
C VAL A 123 -20.74 -5.09 18.02
N SER A 124 -20.27 -6.12 17.31
CA SER A 124 -21.03 -7.34 17.06
C SER A 124 -20.41 -8.50 17.82
N GLU A 125 -20.99 -8.82 18.98
CA GLU A 125 -20.58 -9.96 19.81
C GLU A 125 -21.48 -11.16 19.53
N PHE A 126 -20.94 -12.18 18.88
CA PHE A 126 -21.60 -13.47 18.64
C PHE A 126 -20.57 -14.55 18.37
N ASP A 127 -20.95 -15.79 18.59
CA ASP A 127 -20.12 -16.95 18.31
C ASP A 127 -20.12 -17.28 16.82
N ILE A 128 -18.94 -17.55 16.27
CA ILE A 128 -18.79 -17.93 14.88
C ILE A 128 -18.66 -19.45 14.75
N PRO A 129 -19.34 -20.07 13.75
CA PRO A 129 -19.23 -21.51 13.52
C PRO A 129 -17.82 -21.93 13.12
N GLN A 130 -17.23 -22.84 13.91
CA GLN A 130 -15.87 -23.33 13.66
C GLN A 130 -15.71 -24.04 12.31
N SER A 131 -16.79 -24.60 11.77
CA SER A 131 -16.80 -25.20 10.44
C SER A 131 -16.52 -24.17 9.34
N LEU A 132 -17.11 -22.97 9.45
CA LEU A 132 -16.84 -21.87 8.51
C LEU A 132 -15.41 -21.34 8.64
N VAL A 133 -14.90 -21.23 9.87
CA VAL A 133 -13.51 -20.82 10.11
C VAL A 133 -12.53 -21.80 9.46
N LYS A 134 -12.75 -23.11 9.62
CA LYS A 134 -11.90 -24.14 8.98
C LYS A 134 -11.94 -24.08 7.46
N GLN A 135 -13.12 -23.86 6.88
CA GLN A 135 -13.27 -23.70 5.44
C GLN A 135 -12.48 -22.46 4.96
N GLU A 136 -12.64 -21.33 5.63
CA GLU A 136 -11.96 -20.07 5.27
C GLU A 136 -10.43 -20.18 5.40
N ILE A 137 -9.94 -20.89 6.42
CA ILE A 137 -8.50 -21.20 6.54
C ILE A 137 -8.02 -21.97 5.30
N GLY A 138 -8.78 -22.95 4.84
CA GLY A 138 -8.46 -23.71 3.64
C GLY A 138 -8.37 -22.81 2.40
N GLU A 139 -9.34 -21.93 2.21
CA GLU A 139 -9.38 -20.99 1.09
C GLU A 139 -8.21 -20.00 1.12
N LEU A 140 -7.91 -19.43 2.29
CA LEU A 140 -6.76 -18.52 2.47
C LEU A 140 -5.42 -19.22 2.21
N THR A 141 -5.28 -20.46 2.68
CA THR A 141 -4.09 -21.26 2.45
C THR A 141 -3.86 -21.52 0.96
N GLU A 142 -4.92 -21.92 0.23
CA GLU A 142 -4.84 -22.15 -1.22
C GLU A 142 -4.59 -20.87 -2.01
N LEU A 143 -5.22 -19.76 -1.64
CA LEU A 143 -4.97 -18.46 -2.26
C LEU A 143 -3.50 -18.04 -2.09
N THR A 144 -2.98 -18.10 -0.86
CA THR A 144 -1.59 -17.76 -0.56
C THR A 144 -0.61 -18.66 -1.30
N ARG A 145 -0.90 -19.97 -1.40
CA ARG A 145 -0.07 -20.92 -2.15
C ARG A 145 -0.01 -20.56 -3.63
N ARG A 146 -1.13 -20.19 -4.24
CA ARG A 146 -1.19 -19.76 -5.65
C ARG A 146 -0.38 -18.48 -5.86
N ASP A 147 -0.52 -17.50 -4.98
CA ASP A 147 0.22 -16.24 -5.07
C ASP A 147 1.73 -16.45 -4.94
N LEU A 148 2.16 -17.30 -4.01
CA LEU A 148 3.56 -17.67 -3.85
C LEU A 148 4.10 -18.38 -5.10
N ALA A 149 3.34 -19.32 -5.67
CA ALA A 149 3.74 -20.04 -6.87
C ALA A 149 3.87 -19.13 -8.10
N VAL A 150 3.04 -18.10 -8.22
CA VAL A 150 3.14 -17.09 -9.29
C VAL A 150 4.39 -16.22 -9.12
N ARG A 151 4.70 -15.80 -7.89
CA ARG A 151 5.87 -14.95 -7.60
C ARG A 151 7.18 -15.72 -7.73
N ASN A 152 7.19 -16.96 -7.28
CA ASN A 152 8.36 -17.84 -7.35
C ASN A 152 7.93 -19.32 -7.44
N PRO A 153 8.06 -19.95 -8.61
CA PRO A 153 7.68 -21.34 -8.82
C PRO A 153 8.34 -22.36 -7.86
N SER A 154 9.50 -22.03 -7.30
CA SER A 154 10.18 -22.88 -6.31
C SER A 154 9.46 -22.92 -4.94
N HIS A 155 8.55 -21.99 -4.67
CA HIS A 155 7.77 -21.93 -3.43
C HIS A 155 6.40 -22.63 -3.52
N LYS A 156 6.15 -23.40 -4.57
CA LYS A 156 4.88 -24.10 -4.81
C LYS A 156 4.50 -25.07 -3.68
N ASP A 157 5.50 -25.71 -3.06
CA ASP A 157 5.32 -26.74 -2.03
C ASP A 157 5.69 -26.24 -0.62
N VAL A 158 5.71 -24.93 -0.39
CA VAL A 158 5.96 -24.37 0.95
C VAL A 158 4.84 -24.78 1.89
N ALA A 159 5.21 -25.35 3.05
CA ALA A 159 4.27 -25.65 4.12
C ALA A 159 3.72 -24.35 4.71
N LEU A 160 2.41 -24.18 4.66
CA LEU A 160 1.69 -23.03 5.24
C LEU A 160 0.85 -23.54 6.42
N PRO A 161 1.35 -23.40 7.67
CA PRO A 161 0.61 -23.82 8.85
C PRO A 161 -0.76 -23.13 8.94
N PRO A 162 -1.87 -23.86 9.16
CA PRO A 162 -3.22 -23.27 9.26
C PRO A 162 -3.34 -22.16 10.31
N GLU A 163 -2.53 -22.26 11.37
CA GLU A 163 -2.51 -21.30 12.48
C GLU A 163 -2.18 -19.88 12.04
N LEU A 164 -1.41 -19.72 10.97
CA LEU A 164 -1.08 -18.42 10.39
C LEU A 164 -2.32 -17.67 9.88
N PHE A 165 -3.36 -18.39 9.51
CA PHE A 165 -4.56 -17.84 8.90
C PHE A 165 -5.75 -17.75 9.86
N THR A 166 -5.66 -18.30 11.07
CA THR A 166 -6.79 -18.42 12.00
C THR A 166 -7.42 -17.07 12.31
N ALA A 167 -6.63 -16.08 12.74
CA ALA A 167 -7.15 -14.76 13.10
C ALA A 167 -7.79 -14.05 11.90
N GLN A 168 -7.20 -14.18 10.72
CA GLN A 168 -7.74 -13.61 9.49
C GLN A 168 -9.03 -14.30 9.05
N ALA A 169 -9.09 -15.64 9.16
CA ALA A 169 -10.28 -16.42 8.85
C ALA A 169 -11.44 -16.09 9.79
N GLU A 170 -11.19 -16.02 11.09
CA GLU A 170 -12.20 -15.62 12.07
C GLU A 170 -12.76 -14.22 11.77
N LYS A 171 -11.88 -13.26 11.46
CA LYS A 171 -12.26 -11.90 11.07
C LYS A 171 -13.14 -11.91 9.82
N ARG A 172 -12.78 -12.66 8.78
CA ARG A 172 -13.54 -12.76 7.52
C ARG A 172 -14.88 -13.44 7.69
N VAL A 173 -14.94 -14.55 8.43
CA VAL A 173 -16.19 -15.26 8.72
C VAL A 173 -17.14 -14.36 9.50
N ARG A 174 -16.67 -13.71 10.57
CA ARG A 174 -17.47 -12.78 11.37
C ARG A 174 -18.04 -11.66 10.53
N LEU A 175 -17.18 -11.03 9.72
CA LEU A 175 -17.59 -9.95 8.84
C LEU A 175 -18.60 -10.42 7.79
N GLY A 176 -18.37 -11.58 7.16
CA GLY A 176 -19.31 -12.18 6.21
C GLY A 176 -20.70 -12.42 6.81
N MET A 177 -20.77 -12.88 8.07
CA MET A 177 -22.04 -13.07 8.77
C MET A 177 -22.75 -11.73 9.06
N ILE A 178 -22.00 -10.70 9.51
CA ILE A 178 -22.55 -9.35 9.74
C ILE A 178 -23.11 -8.77 8.44
N LEU A 179 -22.33 -8.80 7.37
CA LEU A 179 -22.76 -8.28 6.07
C LEU A 179 -23.95 -9.09 5.52
N GLY A 180 -23.93 -10.41 5.71
CA GLY A 180 -25.05 -11.28 5.33
C GLY A 180 -26.37 -10.93 6.05
N GLU A 181 -26.29 -10.53 7.33
CA GLU A 181 -27.49 -10.07 8.06
C GLU A 181 -27.97 -8.71 7.58
N LEU A 182 -27.05 -7.75 7.36
CA LEU A 182 -27.38 -6.45 6.78
C LEU A 182 -27.98 -6.55 5.37
N MET A 183 -27.61 -7.59 4.61
CA MET A 183 -28.19 -7.86 3.29
C MET A 183 -29.67 -8.28 3.39
N LYS A 184 -30.05 -9.05 4.41
CA LYS A 184 -31.46 -9.51 4.56
C LYS A 184 -32.43 -8.33 4.69
N ASP A 185 -31.96 -7.25 5.33
CA ASP A 185 -32.74 -6.02 5.50
C ASP A 185 -32.72 -5.12 4.25
N ASN A 186 -32.22 -5.60 3.11
CA ASN A 186 -32.03 -4.85 1.86
C ASN A 186 -31.16 -3.60 1.98
N VAL A 187 -30.44 -3.44 3.07
CA VAL A 187 -29.58 -2.26 3.34
C VAL A 187 -28.40 -2.21 2.37
N LEU A 188 -27.89 -3.38 1.96
CA LEU A 188 -26.71 -3.52 1.09
C LEU A 188 -27.05 -3.88 -0.35
N ALA A 189 -28.33 -3.87 -0.74
CA ALA A 189 -28.74 -4.23 -2.08
C ALA A 189 -28.06 -3.35 -3.14
N VAL A 190 -27.49 -4.00 -4.15
CA VAL A 190 -26.83 -3.34 -5.27
C VAL A 190 -27.79 -3.27 -6.44
N SER A 191 -28.14 -2.07 -6.87
CA SER A 191 -29.00 -1.88 -8.05
C SER A 191 -28.21 -2.09 -9.34
N ALA A 192 -28.92 -2.50 -10.40
CA ALA A 192 -28.33 -2.64 -11.73
C ALA A 192 -27.73 -1.32 -12.25
N ASP A 193 -28.32 -0.18 -11.88
CA ASP A 193 -27.82 1.15 -12.26
C ASP A 193 -26.48 1.46 -11.60
N LYS A 194 -26.33 1.17 -10.29
CA LYS A 194 -25.02 1.32 -9.59
C LYS A 194 -23.94 0.42 -10.17
N LEU A 195 -24.29 -0.83 -10.54
CA LEU A 195 -23.35 -1.72 -11.22
C LEU A 195 -22.85 -1.14 -12.53
N LYS A 196 -23.78 -0.64 -13.35
CA LYS A 196 -23.46 -0.03 -14.64
C LYS A 196 -22.63 1.25 -14.47
N GLU A 197 -23.00 2.10 -13.51
CA GLU A 197 -22.25 3.34 -13.18
C GLU A 197 -20.80 3.01 -12.79
N ARG A 198 -20.60 2.05 -11.88
CA ARG A 198 -19.25 1.65 -11.45
C ARG A 198 -18.46 1.01 -12.59
N ALA A 199 -19.07 0.15 -13.39
CA ALA A 199 -18.42 -0.42 -14.57
C ALA A 199 -17.98 0.68 -15.55
N THR A 200 -18.81 1.71 -15.73
CA THR A 200 -18.51 2.89 -16.58
C THR A 200 -17.34 3.71 -15.99
N GLU A 201 -17.34 3.93 -14.67
CA GLU A 201 -16.25 4.64 -13.99
C GLU A 201 -14.91 3.91 -14.18
N ILE A 202 -14.88 2.58 -13.97
CA ILE A 202 -13.68 1.77 -14.21
C ILE A 202 -13.24 1.86 -15.66
N ALA A 203 -14.18 1.78 -16.59
CA ALA A 203 -13.91 1.78 -18.02
C ALA A 203 -13.38 3.12 -18.55
N SER A 204 -13.60 4.22 -17.84
CA SER A 204 -13.24 5.58 -18.29
C SER A 204 -11.73 5.79 -18.54
N SER A 205 -10.89 4.94 -17.95
CA SER A 205 -9.42 4.97 -18.09
C SER A 205 -8.90 4.08 -19.24
N TYR A 206 -9.77 3.39 -19.97
CA TYR A 206 -9.39 2.46 -21.03
C TYR A 206 -9.66 3.03 -22.42
N GLU A 207 -8.89 2.59 -23.42
CA GLU A 207 -9.07 2.99 -24.81
C GLU A 207 -10.41 2.57 -25.42
N ASN A 208 -10.94 1.43 -24.96
CA ASN A 208 -12.24 0.90 -25.40
C ASN A 208 -13.16 0.68 -24.17
N PRO A 209 -13.83 1.74 -23.68
CA PRO A 209 -14.67 1.67 -22.48
C PRO A 209 -15.81 0.66 -22.59
N GLN A 210 -16.46 0.57 -23.75
CA GLN A 210 -17.62 -0.32 -23.93
C GLN A 210 -17.26 -1.81 -23.72
N MET A 211 -16.11 -2.23 -24.22
CA MET A 211 -15.65 -3.61 -24.04
C MET A 211 -15.39 -3.95 -22.57
N VAL A 212 -14.88 -2.98 -21.80
CA VAL A 212 -14.64 -3.15 -20.37
C VAL A 212 -15.96 -3.20 -19.59
N ILE A 213 -16.93 -2.34 -19.93
CA ILE A 213 -18.28 -2.36 -19.32
C ILE A 213 -18.92 -3.73 -19.55
N ASP A 214 -18.93 -4.20 -20.79
CA ASP A 214 -19.52 -5.48 -21.17
C ASP A 214 -18.84 -6.66 -20.45
N TYR A 215 -17.52 -6.61 -20.28
CA TYR A 215 -16.75 -7.59 -19.53
C TYR A 215 -17.17 -7.65 -18.06
N TYR A 216 -17.31 -6.49 -17.38
CA TYR A 216 -17.72 -6.46 -15.97
C TYR A 216 -19.19 -6.84 -15.75
N LEU A 217 -20.08 -6.53 -16.70
CA LEU A 217 -21.50 -6.80 -16.53
C LEU A 217 -21.94 -8.20 -16.97
N ASN A 218 -21.29 -8.77 -17.98
CA ASN A 218 -21.72 -10.04 -18.60
C ASN A 218 -20.89 -11.25 -18.16
N GLU A 219 -19.63 -11.05 -17.69
CA GLU A 219 -18.84 -12.16 -17.15
C GLU A 219 -19.24 -12.44 -15.68
N PRO A 220 -19.80 -13.64 -15.38
CA PRO A 220 -20.39 -13.91 -14.05
C PRO A 220 -19.42 -13.74 -12.88
N GLY A 221 -18.13 -14.06 -13.07
CA GLY A 221 -17.11 -13.90 -12.05
C GLY A 221 -16.83 -12.44 -11.76
N ARG A 222 -16.66 -11.63 -12.81
CA ARG A 222 -16.38 -10.19 -12.70
C ARG A 222 -17.57 -9.40 -12.16
N ARG A 223 -18.75 -9.80 -12.57
CA ARG A 223 -19.98 -9.21 -12.03
C ARG A 223 -20.11 -9.42 -10.53
N LYS A 224 -19.83 -10.65 -10.06
CA LYS A 224 -19.84 -10.96 -8.62
C LYS A 224 -18.77 -10.15 -7.84
N GLU A 225 -17.59 -9.98 -8.39
CA GLU A 225 -16.55 -9.15 -7.79
C GLU A 225 -17.00 -7.69 -7.66
N LEU A 226 -17.62 -7.15 -8.72
CA LEU A 226 -18.14 -5.79 -8.72
C LEU A 226 -19.33 -5.62 -7.74
N GLU A 227 -20.25 -6.60 -7.68
CA GLU A 227 -21.34 -6.64 -6.72
C GLU A 227 -20.81 -6.67 -5.27
N ALA A 228 -19.82 -7.50 -4.98
CA ALA A 228 -19.19 -7.56 -3.66
C ALA A 228 -18.55 -6.22 -3.26
N MET A 229 -17.83 -5.59 -4.18
CA MET A 229 -17.24 -4.25 -3.95
C MET A 229 -18.32 -3.21 -3.59
N LEU A 230 -19.40 -3.17 -4.36
CA LEU A 230 -20.49 -2.23 -4.13
C LEU A 230 -21.29 -2.52 -2.86
N MET A 231 -21.42 -3.80 -2.47
CA MET A 231 -22.01 -4.16 -1.18
C MET A 231 -21.15 -3.66 -0.01
N GLU A 232 -19.84 -3.76 -0.10
CA GLU A 232 -18.93 -3.21 0.92
C GLU A 232 -19.03 -1.68 0.99
N GLU A 233 -19.18 -0.99 -0.14
CA GLU A 233 -19.40 0.45 -0.20
C GLU A 233 -20.75 0.81 0.45
N ASN A 234 -21.82 0.10 0.12
CA ASN A 234 -23.13 0.32 0.73
C ASN A 234 -23.08 0.07 2.26
N ALA A 235 -22.33 -0.93 2.72
CA ALA A 235 -22.12 -1.17 4.15
C ALA A 235 -21.39 0.00 4.82
N MET A 236 -20.38 0.53 4.17
CA MET A 236 -19.65 1.71 4.63
C MET A 236 -20.58 2.92 4.74
N ASP A 237 -21.35 3.22 3.70
CA ASP A 237 -22.31 4.32 3.67
C ASP A 237 -23.37 4.18 4.76
N TYR A 238 -23.89 2.97 4.98
CA TYR A 238 -24.84 2.68 6.04
C TYR A 238 -24.27 2.97 7.43
N VAL A 239 -23.03 2.51 7.68
CA VAL A 239 -22.36 2.75 8.96
C VAL A 239 -22.09 4.22 9.18
N PHE A 240 -21.61 4.94 8.16
CA PHE A 240 -21.39 6.39 8.23
C PHE A 240 -22.69 7.15 8.49
N GLY A 241 -23.80 6.72 7.92
CA GLY A 241 -25.12 7.33 8.18
C GLY A 241 -25.64 7.09 9.61
N LYS A 242 -25.12 6.10 10.33
CA LYS A 242 -25.55 5.75 11.71
C LYS A 242 -24.51 6.11 12.79
N ALA A 243 -23.23 6.20 12.43
CA ALA A 243 -22.13 6.43 13.35
C ALA A 243 -21.89 7.92 13.59
N LYS A 244 -21.33 8.24 14.76
CA LYS A 244 -20.75 9.55 15.00
C LYS A 244 -19.38 9.60 14.32
N VAL A 245 -19.33 10.21 13.14
CA VAL A 245 -18.10 10.37 12.38
C VAL A 245 -17.27 11.50 12.96
N VAL A 246 -15.97 11.26 13.17
CA VAL A 246 -14.99 12.26 13.56
C VAL A 246 -13.99 12.42 12.42
N GLU A 247 -13.97 13.61 11.82
CA GLU A 247 -13.00 13.94 10.78
C GLU A 247 -11.65 14.28 11.42
N LYS A 248 -10.58 13.79 10.78
CA LYS A 248 -9.20 14.09 11.16
C LYS A 248 -8.43 14.50 9.92
N GLU A 249 -7.86 15.69 9.93
CA GLU A 249 -6.90 16.10 8.90
C GLU A 249 -5.59 15.32 9.04
N VAL A 250 -5.09 14.82 7.93
CA VAL A 250 -3.85 14.03 7.88
C VAL A 250 -3.00 14.57 6.74
N PRO A 251 -1.70 14.88 6.96
CA PRO A 251 -0.80 15.26 5.89
C PRO A 251 -0.71 14.18 4.79
N PHE A 252 -0.48 14.61 3.55
CA PHE A 252 -0.42 13.70 2.39
C PHE A 252 0.59 12.57 2.60
N ASP A 253 1.81 12.88 3.05
CA ASP A 253 2.86 11.89 3.26
C ASP A 253 2.49 10.86 4.34
N GLU A 254 1.86 11.31 5.43
CA GLU A 254 1.36 10.42 6.49
C GLU A 254 0.24 9.51 5.97
N LEU A 255 -0.67 10.06 5.13
CA LEU A 255 -1.74 9.29 4.52
C LEU A 255 -1.18 8.20 3.60
N MET A 256 -0.17 8.53 2.79
CA MET A 256 0.45 7.58 1.85
C MET A 256 1.31 6.52 2.55
N ALA A 257 1.91 6.85 3.70
CA ALA A 257 2.71 5.92 4.49
C ALA A 257 1.88 4.92 5.32
N GLN A 258 0.59 5.17 5.56
CA GLN A 258 -0.27 4.24 6.29
C GLN A 258 -0.37 2.90 5.56
N GLN A 259 -0.11 1.79 6.24
CA GLN A 259 -0.35 0.45 5.68
C GLN A 259 -1.85 0.20 5.51
N MET A 260 -2.21 -0.41 4.38
CA MET A 260 -3.60 -0.82 4.09
C MET A 260 -3.90 -2.18 4.72
#